data_0becebe6bab50d893e424fec815645b3
#
_entry.id   0becebe6bab50d893e424fec815645b3
#
_cell.length_a   1.000
_cell.length_b   1.000
_cell.length_c   1.000
_cell.angle_alpha   90.00
_cell.angle_beta   90.00
_cell.angle_gamma   90.00
#
_symmetry.space_group_name_H-M   'P 1'
#
loop_
_entity.id
_entity.type
_entity.pdbx_description
1 polymer ?
#
loop_
_entity_poly.entity_id
_entity_poly.type
_entity_poly.pdbx_seq_one_letter_code
_entity_poly.pdbx_strand_id
1 'polypeptide(L)'
;MDWSHSQIPPMRYEARFGDRVVPAFRDRPASLWAMIAEACARNPDGEALIAGNVRLSWQQAVEQAARIAAGFRRLGLQRGDRIAILLGNRVEFPLLLFAAAHEGLVTVLLGPRQQKPEIAYVLTDCGAKILIHEAALAERLPDAQDVPDVMHRIAVDDDPALSRFAVLADSPSAAAPVEVGEEDTAMILYTSGTTGKPKGAMLAHCNIVHSSMVFVSCLQLTEADRSIAAVPLGHVTGVVANITTMIRCGGALIIMPEFKAANYLKLAARERVTYTVMVPAMYNLCLLQPDFDGYDLSSWRIGGFGGAPMPVATIEKLKAKIPGLKLMNCYGATETTSPSTIMPGELTASHIDSVGLPCPGARIIAMGSDGRELPPGEIGELWIQSASVIKGYWNNPKATAESFTSGFWHSGDLGSVDAEGFVRVFDRQKDMINRGGLKIYSAEVESVLAGHPAVVESAIIARACPVLGERVHAVVVTRSSVADTELRAWCAERLSDYKVPETMAITADPLPRNANGKVLKRQLRELLGA
;
A
#
# COMPACT_ATOMS: atom_id res chain seq x y z
N MET A 1 -12.43 16.14 16.23
CA MET A 1 -13.29 15.94 15.04
C MET A 1 -13.51 14.45 14.83
N ASP A 2 -14.62 14.08 14.25
CA ASP A 2 -14.96 12.69 13.94
C ASP A 2 -15.50 12.59 12.49
N TRP A 3 -15.86 11.39 12.07
CA TRP A 3 -16.43 11.12 10.75
C TRP A 3 -17.94 11.43 10.67
N SER A 4 -18.47 12.36 11.49
CA SER A 4 -19.90 12.67 11.61
C SER A 4 -20.57 13.13 10.31
N HIS A 5 -19.77 13.67 9.38
CA HIS A 5 -20.26 14.10 8.05
C HIS A 5 -20.26 12.98 7.00
N SER A 6 -19.70 11.79 7.33
CA SER A 6 -19.67 10.63 6.47
C SER A 6 -20.74 9.64 6.91
N GLN A 7 -21.40 8.97 5.95
CA GLN A 7 -22.36 7.90 6.25
C GLN A 7 -21.61 6.63 6.67
N ILE A 8 -21.07 6.62 7.90
CA ILE A 8 -20.38 5.46 8.45
C ILE A 8 -21.41 4.43 8.89
N PRO A 9 -21.37 3.18 8.36
CA PRO A 9 -22.28 2.14 8.80
C PRO A 9 -22.10 1.83 10.29
N PRO A 10 -23.17 1.36 10.98
CA PRO A 10 -23.11 1.06 12.42
C PRO A 10 -22.02 0.05 12.76
N MET A 11 -21.33 0.30 13.88
CA MET A 11 -20.32 -0.59 14.45
C MET A 11 -20.76 -1.14 15.80
N ARG A 12 -20.16 -2.26 16.19
CA ARG A 12 -20.25 -2.83 17.53
C ARG A 12 -18.89 -3.34 17.97
N TYR A 13 -18.65 -3.44 19.28
CA TYR A 13 -17.44 -4.07 19.80
C TYR A 13 -17.50 -5.58 19.63
N GLU A 14 -16.42 -6.16 19.11
CA GLU A 14 -16.28 -7.59 18.90
C GLU A 14 -14.91 -8.06 19.38
N ALA A 15 -14.87 -9.26 20.01
CA ALA A 15 -13.62 -9.93 20.29
C ALA A 15 -13.03 -10.49 19.00
N ARG A 16 -11.74 -10.23 18.76
CA ARG A 16 -11.00 -10.67 17.57
C ARG A 16 -9.68 -11.30 17.97
N PHE A 17 -9.32 -12.37 17.26
CA PHE A 17 -8.05 -13.11 17.39
C PHE A 17 -7.71 -13.57 18.80
N GLY A 18 -8.66 -13.49 19.75
CA GLY A 18 -8.47 -13.87 21.15
C GLY A 18 -7.64 -12.90 22.00
N ASP A 19 -7.18 -11.78 21.45
CA ASP A 19 -6.27 -10.84 22.13
C ASP A 19 -6.77 -9.39 22.19
N ARG A 20 -7.88 -9.07 21.50
CA ARG A 20 -8.41 -7.69 21.40
C ARG A 20 -9.92 -7.63 21.33
N VAL A 21 -10.47 -6.50 21.78
CA VAL A 21 -11.87 -6.13 21.58
C VAL A 21 -11.89 -4.80 20.85
N VAL A 22 -12.41 -4.79 19.63
CA VAL A 22 -12.35 -3.63 18.73
C VAL A 22 -13.72 -3.35 18.10
N PRO A 23 -14.01 -2.07 17.74
CA PRO A 23 -15.18 -1.75 16.94
C PRO A 23 -15.04 -2.37 15.55
N ALA A 24 -16.07 -3.06 15.09
CA ALA A 24 -16.19 -3.63 13.76
C ALA A 24 -17.56 -3.29 13.16
N PHE A 25 -17.63 -3.16 11.83
CA PHE A 25 -18.93 -2.95 11.17
C PHE A 25 -19.88 -4.10 11.47
N ARG A 26 -21.09 -3.75 11.92
CA ARG A 26 -22.10 -4.74 12.33
C ARG A 26 -22.58 -5.55 11.12
N ASP A 27 -22.93 -4.84 10.05
CA ASP A 27 -23.48 -5.42 8.83
C ASP A 27 -22.37 -5.39 7.76
N ARG A 28 -21.72 -6.54 7.52
CA ARG A 28 -20.57 -6.69 6.65
C ARG A 28 -20.58 -8.05 5.94
N PRO A 29 -19.96 -8.16 4.76
CA PRO A 29 -19.67 -9.47 4.16
C PRO A 29 -18.84 -10.36 5.09
N ALA A 30 -19.18 -11.64 5.19
CA ALA A 30 -18.47 -12.58 6.06
C ALA A 30 -17.07 -12.98 5.55
N SER A 31 -16.78 -12.76 4.27
CA SER A 31 -15.49 -13.09 3.66
C SER A 31 -15.23 -12.24 2.42
N LEU A 32 -14.01 -12.33 1.89
CA LEU A 32 -13.67 -11.71 0.61
C LEU A 32 -14.55 -12.24 -0.53
N TRP A 33 -14.82 -13.55 -0.56
CA TRP A 33 -15.72 -14.09 -1.57
C TRP A 33 -17.16 -13.58 -1.42
N ALA A 34 -17.69 -13.51 -0.20
CA ALA A 34 -19.00 -12.94 0.04
C ALA A 34 -19.07 -11.48 -0.47
N MET A 35 -18.03 -10.70 -0.27
CA MET A 35 -17.94 -9.31 -0.76
C MET A 35 -17.96 -9.25 -2.30
N ILE A 36 -17.28 -10.17 -2.99
CA ILE A 36 -17.26 -10.30 -4.46
C ILE A 36 -18.67 -10.70 -4.97
N ALA A 37 -19.29 -11.68 -4.32
CA ALA A 37 -20.62 -12.16 -4.68
C ALA A 37 -21.70 -11.07 -4.50
N GLU A 38 -21.61 -10.27 -3.43
CA GLU A 38 -22.48 -9.11 -3.22
C GLU A 38 -22.30 -8.04 -4.31
N ALA A 39 -21.08 -7.75 -4.75
CA ALA A 39 -20.82 -6.81 -5.84
C ALA A 39 -21.46 -7.30 -7.16
N CYS A 40 -21.25 -8.56 -7.49
CA CYS A 40 -21.87 -9.19 -8.66
C CYS A 40 -23.41 -9.17 -8.60
N ALA A 41 -23.99 -9.50 -7.43
CA ALA A 41 -25.44 -9.52 -7.27
C ALA A 41 -26.10 -8.13 -7.40
N ARG A 42 -25.37 -7.06 -7.00
CA ARG A 42 -25.88 -5.68 -7.13
C ARG A 42 -25.83 -5.16 -8.56
N ASN A 43 -24.78 -5.48 -9.31
CA ASN A 43 -24.56 -4.93 -10.65
C ASN A 43 -23.87 -5.95 -11.58
N PRO A 44 -24.56 -7.06 -11.96
CA PRO A 44 -23.95 -8.16 -12.72
C PRO A 44 -23.38 -7.72 -14.07
N ASP A 45 -24.05 -6.81 -14.75
CA ASP A 45 -23.67 -6.30 -16.08
C ASP A 45 -22.71 -5.10 -16.02
N GLY A 46 -22.49 -4.52 -14.82
CA GLY A 46 -21.56 -3.41 -14.62
C GLY A 46 -20.11 -3.83 -14.85
N GLU A 47 -19.31 -2.90 -15.34
CA GLU A 47 -17.88 -3.14 -15.56
C GLU A 47 -17.17 -3.39 -14.23
N ALA A 48 -16.44 -4.50 -14.12
CA ALA A 48 -15.66 -4.88 -12.96
C ALA A 48 -14.16 -4.65 -13.22
N LEU A 49 -13.63 -5.23 -14.30
CA LEU A 49 -12.20 -5.22 -14.62
C LEU A 49 -11.96 -4.75 -16.05
N ILE A 50 -11.04 -3.79 -16.20
CA ILE A 50 -10.68 -3.22 -17.49
C ILE A 50 -9.15 -3.26 -17.62
N ALA A 51 -8.61 -3.92 -18.65
CA ALA A 51 -7.19 -4.00 -18.93
C ALA A 51 -6.96 -3.96 -20.44
N GLY A 52 -6.42 -2.85 -20.96
CA GLY A 52 -6.25 -2.67 -22.40
C GLY A 52 -7.60 -2.76 -23.14
N ASN A 53 -7.75 -3.79 -23.97
CA ASN A 53 -8.98 -4.09 -24.72
C ASN A 53 -9.91 -5.08 -24.00
N VAL A 54 -9.47 -5.66 -22.88
CA VAL A 54 -10.28 -6.59 -22.08
C VAL A 54 -11.20 -5.77 -21.18
N ARG A 55 -12.50 -6.05 -21.26
CA ARG A 55 -13.52 -5.46 -20.39
C ARG A 55 -14.40 -6.59 -19.87
N LEU A 56 -14.42 -6.79 -18.58
CA LEU A 56 -15.22 -7.83 -17.93
C LEU A 56 -16.29 -7.18 -17.06
N SER A 57 -17.53 -7.63 -17.20
CA SER A 57 -18.58 -7.32 -16.23
C SER A 57 -18.35 -8.08 -14.93
N TRP A 58 -19.07 -7.71 -13.87
CA TRP A 58 -19.01 -8.43 -12.59
C TRP A 58 -19.38 -9.90 -12.77
N GLN A 59 -20.42 -10.20 -13.56
CA GLN A 59 -20.81 -11.58 -13.86
C GLN A 59 -19.68 -12.33 -14.58
N GLN A 60 -19.10 -11.75 -15.62
CA GLN A 60 -18.01 -12.38 -16.38
C GLN A 60 -16.77 -12.61 -15.52
N ALA A 61 -16.41 -11.66 -14.64
CA ALA A 61 -15.28 -11.79 -13.74
C ALA A 61 -15.49 -12.91 -12.72
N VAL A 62 -16.69 -13.03 -12.15
CA VAL A 62 -17.07 -14.09 -11.21
C VAL A 62 -17.08 -15.46 -11.90
N GLU A 63 -17.64 -15.57 -13.12
CA GLU A 63 -17.64 -16.81 -13.88
C GLU A 63 -16.22 -17.27 -14.24
N GLN A 64 -15.34 -16.36 -14.66
CA GLN A 64 -13.94 -16.70 -14.93
C GLN A 64 -13.22 -17.11 -13.64
N ALA A 65 -13.42 -16.41 -12.54
CA ALA A 65 -12.88 -16.78 -11.25
C ALA A 65 -13.34 -18.18 -10.81
N ALA A 66 -14.60 -18.53 -11.01
CA ALA A 66 -15.15 -19.85 -10.69
C ALA A 66 -14.49 -20.97 -11.53
N ARG A 67 -14.17 -20.70 -12.81
CA ARG A 67 -13.42 -21.65 -13.65
C ARG A 67 -11.99 -21.85 -13.15
N ILE A 68 -11.31 -20.75 -12.81
CA ILE A 68 -9.95 -20.81 -12.22
C ILE A 68 -9.98 -21.57 -10.89
N ALA A 69 -10.99 -21.33 -10.06
CA ALA A 69 -11.20 -22.05 -8.80
C ALA A 69 -11.37 -23.56 -9.01
N ALA A 70 -12.15 -23.97 -10.02
CA ALA A 70 -12.24 -25.37 -10.43
C ALA A 70 -10.89 -25.95 -10.89
N GLY A 71 -10.08 -25.12 -11.56
CA GLY A 71 -8.69 -25.47 -11.92
C GLY A 71 -7.82 -25.75 -10.70
N PHE A 72 -7.89 -24.90 -9.67
CA PHE A 72 -7.18 -25.12 -8.41
C PHE A 72 -7.60 -26.43 -7.73
N ARG A 73 -8.90 -26.69 -7.66
CA ARG A 73 -9.43 -27.94 -7.10
C ARG A 73 -8.95 -29.16 -7.87
N ARG A 74 -8.91 -29.10 -9.21
CA ARG A 74 -8.39 -30.16 -10.08
C ARG A 74 -6.90 -30.43 -9.85
N LEU A 75 -6.11 -29.39 -9.53
CA LEU A 75 -4.72 -29.52 -9.15
C LEU A 75 -4.51 -30.04 -7.71
N GLY A 76 -5.58 -30.34 -6.98
CA GLY A 76 -5.54 -30.91 -5.65
C GLY A 76 -5.35 -29.90 -4.52
N LEU A 77 -5.47 -28.60 -4.79
CA LEU A 77 -5.38 -27.60 -3.73
C LEU A 77 -6.61 -27.66 -2.81
N GLN A 78 -6.37 -27.41 -1.52
CA GLN A 78 -7.38 -27.45 -0.46
C GLN A 78 -7.41 -26.14 0.30
N ARG A 79 -8.53 -25.88 1.01
CA ARG A 79 -8.67 -24.72 1.90
C ARG A 79 -7.42 -24.53 2.76
N GLY A 80 -6.92 -23.31 2.80
CA GLY A 80 -5.73 -22.93 3.55
C GLY A 80 -4.40 -23.17 2.82
N ASP A 81 -4.39 -23.82 1.66
CA ASP A 81 -3.17 -23.91 0.85
C ASP A 81 -2.77 -22.54 0.31
N ARG A 82 -1.45 -22.32 0.22
CA ARG A 82 -0.89 -21.04 -0.23
C ARG A 82 -0.61 -21.09 -1.72
N ILE A 83 -1.14 -20.06 -2.41
CA ILE A 83 -0.84 -19.81 -3.82
C ILE A 83 0.02 -18.55 -3.94
N ALA A 84 1.19 -18.69 -4.54
CA ALA A 84 2.09 -17.57 -4.78
C ALA A 84 1.80 -16.94 -6.15
N ILE A 85 1.63 -15.62 -6.19
CA ILE A 85 1.32 -14.85 -7.39
C ILE A 85 2.45 -13.86 -7.64
N LEU A 86 3.25 -14.10 -8.69
CA LEU A 86 4.36 -13.28 -9.16
C LEU A 86 3.99 -12.64 -10.51
N LEU A 87 3.04 -11.73 -10.47
CA LEU A 87 2.51 -11.05 -11.64
C LEU A 87 2.61 -9.52 -11.46
N GLY A 88 2.82 -8.79 -12.54
CA GLY A 88 2.58 -7.36 -12.62
C GLY A 88 1.10 -7.02 -12.65
N ASN A 89 0.81 -5.79 -13.03
CA ASN A 89 -0.57 -5.31 -13.15
C ASN A 89 -1.21 -5.84 -14.44
N ARG A 90 -1.98 -6.91 -14.31
CA ARG A 90 -2.69 -7.56 -15.41
C ARG A 90 -4.03 -8.13 -14.93
N VAL A 91 -4.95 -8.43 -15.84
CA VAL A 91 -6.33 -8.84 -15.51
C VAL A 91 -6.39 -10.17 -14.75
N GLU A 92 -5.44 -11.07 -14.98
CA GLU A 92 -5.35 -12.35 -14.28
C GLU A 92 -5.10 -12.18 -12.79
N PHE A 93 -4.46 -11.08 -12.37
CA PHE A 93 -4.15 -10.85 -10.96
C PHE A 93 -5.42 -10.80 -10.09
N PRO A 94 -6.40 -9.89 -10.29
CA PRO A 94 -7.65 -9.90 -9.51
C PRO A 94 -8.48 -11.17 -9.73
N LEU A 95 -8.48 -11.77 -10.91
CA LEU A 95 -9.19 -13.04 -11.16
C LEU A 95 -8.63 -14.18 -10.30
N LEU A 96 -7.32 -14.26 -10.11
CA LEU A 96 -6.68 -15.21 -9.21
C LEU A 96 -7.04 -14.97 -7.74
N LEU A 97 -7.14 -13.70 -7.31
CA LEU A 97 -7.60 -13.36 -5.97
C LEU A 97 -9.06 -13.80 -5.74
N PHE A 98 -9.93 -13.60 -6.74
CA PHE A 98 -11.33 -14.01 -6.67
C PHE A 98 -11.45 -15.53 -6.59
N ALA A 99 -10.70 -16.24 -7.43
CA ALA A 99 -10.68 -17.71 -7.44
C ALA A 99 -10.13 -18.29 -6.13
N ALA A 100 -9.08 -17.70 -5.58
CA ALA A 100 -8.53 -18.08 -4.28
C ALA A 100 -9.54 -17.86 -3.15
N ALA A 101 -10.23 -16.73 -3.15
CA ALA A 101 -11.30 -16.44 -2.18
C ALA A 101 -12.47 -17.42 -2.28
N HIS A 102 -12.81 -17.88 -3.50
CA HIS A 102 -13.82 -18.91 -3.76
C HIS A 102 -13.46 -20.26 -3.14
N GLU A 103 -12.19 -20.68 -3.23
CA GLU A 103 -11.70 -21.98 -2.75
C GLU A 103 -11.12 -21.93 -1.33
N GLY A 104 -11.17 -20.76 -0.66
CA GLY A 104 -10.59 -20.59 0.68
C GLY A 104 -9.07 -20.78 0.70
N LEU A 105 -8.39 -20.47 -0.41
CA LEU A 105 -6.93 -20.50 -0.52
C LEU A 105 -6.32 -19.21 0.00
N VAL A 106 -5.07 -19.28 0.44
CA VAL A 106 -4.31 -18.11 0.92
C VAL A 106 -3.41 -17.60 -0.20
N THR A 107 -3.63 -16.37 -0.66
CA THR A 107 -2.78 -15.75 -1.66
C THR A 107 -1.51 -15.16 -1.03
N VAL A 108 -0.35 -15.44 -1.65
CA VAL A 108 0.95 -14.88 -1.28
C VAL A 108 1.41 -14.00 -2.44
N LEU A 109 1.41 -12.68 -2.23
CA LEU A 109 1.65 -11.73 -3.30
C LEU A 109 3.13 -11.36 -3.38
N LEU A 110 3.73 -11.59 -4.54
CA LEU A 110 5.13 -11.33 -4.85
C LEU A 110 5.24 -10.16 -5.83
N GLY A 111 6.24 -9.31 -5.61
CA GLY A 111 6.53 -8.19 -6.52
C GLY A 111 7.36 -8.63 -7.73
N PRO A 112 7.04 -8.18 -8.97
CA PRO A 112 7.79 -8.56 -10.18
C PRO A 112 9.27 -8.15 -10.18
N ARG A 113 9.69 -7.29 -9.25
CA ARG A 113 11.08 -6.85 -9.10
C ARG A 113 11.92 -7.75 -8.20
N GLN A 114 11.29 -8.68 -7.48
CA GLN A 114 12.00 -9.60 -6.60
C GLN A 114 12.95 -10.50 -7.38
N GLN A 115 14.04 -10.86 -6.73
CA GLN A 115 15.08 -11.71 -7.30
C GLN A 115 14.99 -13.13 -6.73
N LYS A 116 15.65 -14.07 -7.38
CA LYS A 116 15.63 -15.51 -7.06
C LYS A 116 15.75 -15.82 -5.56
N PRO A 117 16.69 -15.23 -4.78
CA PRO A 117 16.80 -15.53 -3.34
C PRO A 117 15.59 -15.03 -2.52
N GLU A 118 15.01 -13.87 -2.89
CA GLU A 118 13.85 -13.33 -2.19
C GLU A 118 12.60 -14.17 -2.47
N ILE A 119 12.42 -14.59 -3.73
CA ILE A 119 11.32 -15.47 -4.14
C ILE A 119 11.44 -16.83 -3.44
N ALA A 120 12.64 -17.44 -3.44
CA ALA A 120 12.90 -18.71 -2.78
C ALA A 120 12.55 -18.64 -1.28
N TYR A 121 13.00 -17.57 -0.61
CA TYR A 121 12.70 -17.36 0.82
C TYR A 121 11.20 -17.32 1.08
N VAL A 122 10.44 -16.51 0.32
CA VAL A 122 9.00 -16.37 0.52
C VAL A 122 8.27 -17.70 0.26
N LEU A 123 8.59 -18.39 -0.84
CA LEU A 123 7.95 -19.66 -1.20
C LEU A 123 8.17 -20.74 -0.14
N THR A 124 9.39 -20.83 0.40
CA THR A 124 9.74 -21.78 1.46
C THR A 124 9.08 -21.42 2.78
N ASP A 125 9.14 -20.16 3.19
CA ASP A 125 8.60 -19.68 4.47
C ASP A 125 7.07 -19.87 4.55
N CYS A 126 6.36 -19.55 3.47
CA CYS A 126 4.90 -19.73 3.43
C CYS A 126 4.47 -21.18 3.07
N GLY A 127 5.36 -22.02 2.55
CA GLY A 127 5.03 -23.37 2.06
C GLY A 127 4.03 -23.32 0.91
N ALA A 128 4.29 -22.46 -0.09
CA ALA A 128 3.42 -22.32 -1.26
C ALA A 128 3.32 -23.63 -2.05
N LYS A 129 2.10 -24.02 -2.44
CA LYS A 129 1.84 -25.21 -3.23
C LYS A 129 1.88 -24.97 -4.73
N ILE A 130 1.55 -23.75 -5.14
CA ILE A 130 1.55 -23.33 -6.54
C ILE A 130 2.20 -21.95 -6.67
N LEU A 131 2.99 -21.78 -7.73
CA LEU A 131 3.54 -20.50 -8.16
C LEU A 131 2.95 -20.14 -9.52
N ILE A 132 2.27 -19.01 -9.59
CA ILE A 132 1.75 -18.43 -10.82
C ILE A 132 2.61 -17.20 -11.13
N HIS A 133 3.23 -17.16 -12.29
CA HIS A 133 4.23 -16.14 -12.62
C HIS A 133 4.11 -15.68 -14.07
N GLU A 134 4.57 -14.47 -14.39
CA GLU A 134 4.76 -14.07 -15.78
C GLU A 134 5.86 -14.91 -16.44
N ALA A 135 5.65 -15.34 -17.68
CA ALA A 135 6.64 -16.09 -18.45
C ALA A 135 7.98 -15.33 -18.55
N ALA A 136 7.93 -14.01 -18.72
CA ALA A 136 9.10 -13.14 -18.76
C ALA A 136 9.95 -13.15 -17.48
N LEU A 137 9.41 -13.61 -16.36
CA LEU A 137 10.12 -13.69 -15.07
C LEU A 137 10.72 -15.08 -14.79
N ALA A 138 10.63 -16.02 -15.73
CA ALA A 138 11.04 -17.41 -15.53
C ALA A 138 12.51 -17.57 -15.06
N GLU A 139 13.43 -16.73 -15.55
CA GLU A 139 14.85 -16.75 -15.18
C GLU A 139 15.10 -16.33 -13.70
N ARG A 140 14.16 -15.61 -13.10
CA ARG A 140 14.25 -15.20 -11.69
C ARG A 140 13.69 -16.23 -10.72
N LEU A 141 13.10 -17.32 -11.21
CA LEU A 141 12.51 -18.32 -10.34
C LEU A 141 13.59 -19.17 -9.69
N PRO A 142 13.39 -19.60 -8.43
CA PRO A 142 14.25 -20.57 -7.78
C PRO A 142 14.12 -21.94 -8.47
N ASP A 143 15.16 -22.76 -8.36
CA ASP A 143 15.13 -24.13 -8.86
C ASP A 143 14.11 -24.97 -8.08
N ALA A 144 13.57 -26.02 -8.68
CA ALA A 144 12.53 -26.83 -8.03
C ALA A 144 13.00 -27.44 -6.71
N GLN A 145 14.27 -27.83 -6.64
CA GLN A 145 14.89 -28.41 -5.43
C GLN A 145 14.99 -27.41 -4.26
N ASP A 146 15.05 -26.10 -4.54
CA ASP A 146 15.14 -25.06 -3.51
C ASP A 146 13.77 -24.75 -2.88
N VAL A 147 12.69 -25.11 -3.56
CA VAL A 147 11.30 -24.87 -3.12
C VAL A 147 10.43 -26.12 -3.35
N PRO A 148 10.72 -27.21 -2.65
CA PRO A 148 10.13 -28.54 -2.89
C PRO A 148 8.62 -28.60 -2.67
N ASP A 149 8.05 -27.68 -1.88
CA ASP A 149 6.61 -27.60 -1.63
C ASP A 149 5.81 -27.08 -2.83
N VAL A 150 6.47 -26.41 -3.78
CA VAL A 150 5.83 -25.87 -4.99
C VAL A 150 5.61 -27.01 -5.99
N MET A 151 4.43 -27.60 -5.96
CA MET A 151 4.05 -28.72 -6.82
C MET A 151 3.75 -28.30 -8.26
N HIS A 152 3.27 -27.07 -8.45
CA HIS A 152 2.86 -26.55 -9.76
C HIS A 152 3.47 -25.17 -10.02
N ARG A 153 3.95 -24.98 -11.26
CA ARG A 153 4.42 -23.68 -11.77
C ARG A 153 3.65 -23.36 -13.03
N ILE A 154 2.90 -22.25 -13.01
CA ILE A 154 2.03 -21.85 -14.12
C ILE A 154 2.52 -20.51 -14.65
N ALA A 155 3.03 -20.52 -15.87
CA ALA A 155 3.40 -19.32 -16.59
C ALA A 155 2.14 -18.63 -17.17
N VAL A 156 2.08 -17.33 -17.05
CA VAL A 156 1.09 -16.44 -17.65
C VAL A 156 1.80 -15.56 -18.65
N ASP A 157 1.33 -15.53 -19.89
CA ASP A 157 1.91 -14.71 -20.96
C ASP A 157 0.81 -14.19 -21.87
N ASP A 158 1.10 -13.09 -22.60
CA ASP A 158 0.22 -12.56 -23.62
C ASP A 158 0.30 -13.40 -24.92
N ASP A 159 1.43 -14.09 -25.15
CA ASP A 159 1.56 -15.10 -26.20
C ASP A 159 0.95 -16.43 -25.72
N PRO A 160 -0.14 -16.92 -26.38
CA PRO A 160 -0.77 -18.18 -26.01
C PRO A 160 0.16 -19.38 -26.05
N ALA A 161 1.21 -19.35 -26.87
CA ALA A 161 2.20 -20.42 -26.97
C ALA A 161 3.07 -20.56 -25.71
N LEU A 162 3.30 -19.45 -25.01
CA LEU A 162 4.09 -19.38 -23.77
C LEU A 162 3.19 -19.49 -22.53
N SER A 163 1.92 -19.10 -22.64
CA SER A 163 1.00 -19.11 -21.51
C SER A 163 0.53 -20.52 -21.17
N ARG A 164 0.54 -20.84 -19.88
CA ARG A 164 -0.04 -22.07 -19.32
C ARG A 164 -1.30 -21.80 -18.50
N PHE A 165 -1.78 -20.57 -18.50
CA PHE A 165 -2.92 -20.14 -17.69
C PHE A 165 -4.21 -20.89 -18.02
N ALA A 166 -4.37 -21.37 -19.25
CA ALA A 166 -5.48 -22.20 -19.68
C ALA A 166 -5.67 -23.47 -18.82
N VAL A 167 -4.60 -23.99 -18.22
CA VAL A 167 -4.68 -25.12 -17.26
C VAL A 167 -5.62 -24.80 -16.09
N LEU A 168 -5.78 -23.53 -15.73
CA LEU A 168 -6.75 -23.10 -14.73
C LEU A 168 -8.03 -22.63 -15.39
N ALA A 169 -7.94 -21.72 -16.36
CA ALA A 169 -9.07 -20.97 -16.92
C ALA A 169 -10.05 -21.80 -17.75
N ASP A 170 -9.57 -22.89 -18.39
CA ASP A 170 -10.42 -23.76 -19.23
C ASP A 170 -11.13 -24.87 -18.44
N SER A 171 -11.13 -24.78 -17.12
CA SER A 171 -11.86 -25.71 -16.28
C SER A 171 -13.38 -25.43 -16.33
N PRO A 172 -14.23 -26.45 -16.16
CA PRO A 172 -15.66 -26.20 -15.93
C PRO A 172 -15.82 -25.40 -14.64
N SER A 173 -16.90 -24.63 -14.53
CA SER A 173 -17.17 -23.82 -13.33
C SER A 173 -17.13 -24.69 -12.06
N ALA A 174 -16.57 -24.13 -11.00
CA ALA A 174 -16.53 -24.78 -9.70
C ALA A 174 -17.97 -24.95 -9.16
N ALA A 175 -18.15 -25.93 -8.29
CA ALA A 175 -19.31 -26.07 -7.42
C ALA A 175 -19.40 -24.85 -6.45
N ALA A 176 -20.21 -24.95 -5.42
CA ALA A 176 -20.33 -23.89 -4.40
C ALA A 176 -18.96 -23.48 -3.81
N PRO A 177 -18.83 -22.19 -3.41
CA PRO A 177 -17.63 -21.70 -2.77
C PRO A 177 -17.36 -22.42 -1.45
N VAL A 178 -16.09 -22.49 -1.07
CA VAL A 178 -15.67 -23.08 0.21
C VAL A 178 -15.94 -22.10 1.35
N GLU A 179 -16.59 -22.60 2.41
CA GLU A 179 -16.82 -21.79 3.61
C GLU A 179 -15.51 -21.50 4.34
N VAL A 180 -15.35 -20.26 4.77
CA VAL A 180 -14.19 -19.78 5.54
C VAL A 180 -14.65 -18.94 6.73
N GLY A 181 -13.84 -18.93 7.79
CA GLY A 181 -14.07 -18.05 8.93
C GLY A 181 -13.60 -16.62 8.66
N GLU A 182 -14.23 -15.63 9.28
CA GLU A 182 -13.82 -14.23 9.17
C GLU A 182 -12.34 -14.01 9.56
N GLU A 183 -11.81 -14.78 10.51
CA GLU A 183 -10.43 -14.69 11.03
C GLU A 183 -9.44 -15.59 10.28
N ASP A 184 -9.90 -16.35 9.28
CA ASP A 184 -8.99 -17.10 8.42
C ASP A 184 -8.12 -16.14 7.62
N THR A 185 -6.86 -16.53 7.42
CA THR A 185 -5.94 -15.75 6.59
C THR A 185 -6.34 -15.87 5.13
N ALA A 186 -6.63 -14.75 4.49
CA ALA A 186 -6.94 -14.68 3.06
C ALA A 186 -5.70 -14.36 2.21
N MET A 187 -4.79 -13.55 2.77
CA MET A 187 -3.58 -13.12 2.06
C MET A 187 -2.39 -13.05 3.01
N ILE A 188 -1.19 -13.29 2.47
CA ILE A 188 0.08 -13.02 3.14
C ILE A 188 0.86 -12.03 2.29
N LEU A 189 1.20 -10.89 2.88
CA LEU A 189 2.01 -9.86 2.25
C LEU A 189 3.35 -9.76 2.98
N TYR A 190 4.45 -10.03 2.27
CA TYR A 190 5.79 -9.94 2.86
C TYR A 190 6.28 -8.49 2.91
N THR A 191 6.57 -8.02 4.12
CA THR A 191 7.10 -6.68 4.37
C THR A 191 8.59 -6.73 4.66
N SER A 192 9.33 -5.70 4.23
CA SER A 192 10.75 -5.55 4.57
C SER A 192 10.88 -5.23 6.05
N GLY A 193 11.16 -6.24 6.86
CA GLY A 193 11.39 -6.07 8.30
C GLY A 193 12.64 -5.24 8.61
N THR A 194 12.70 -4.70 9.83
CA THR A 194 13.88 -4.00 10.38
C THR A 194 15.07 -4.95 10.60
N THR A 195 14.81 -6.25 10.71
CA THR A 195 15.78 -7.32 11.06
C THR A 195 16.44 -8.02 9.87
N GLY A 196 16.18 -7.58 8.65
CA GLY A 196 16.85 -8.07 7.44
C GLY A 196 16.04 -9.09 6.62
N LYS A 197 15.30 -10.01 7.22
CA LYS A 197 14.42 -10.94 6.49
C LYS A 197 12.99 -10.40 6.41
N PRO A 198 12.30 -10.51 5.25
CA PRO A 198 10.91 -10.14 5.12
C PRO A 198 10.00 -10.92 6.09
N LYS A 199 8.96 -10.26 6.63
CA LYS A 199 7.95 -10.88 7.50
C LYS A 199 6.63 -11.00 6.73
N GLY A 200 5.98 -12.16 6.76
CA GLY A 200 4.69 -12.39 6.10
C GLY A 200 3.52 -11.89 6.95
N ALA A 201 3.01 -10.70 6.70
CA ALA A 201 1.83 -10.16 7.38
C ALA A 201 0.57 -10.94 6.97
N MET A 202 -0.17 -11.47 7.96
CA MET A 202 -1.36 -12.30 7.74
C MET A 202 -2.62 -11.45 7.69
N LEU A 203 -3.12 -11.13 6.50
CA LEU A 203 -4.37 -10.41 6.32
C LEU A 203 -5.54 -11.39 6.35
N ALA A 204 -6.38 -11.31 7.39
CA ALA A 204 -7.58 -12.11 7.50
C ALA A 204 -8.72 -11.53 6.65
N HIS A 205 -9.74 -12.34 6.36
CA HIS A 205 -10.94 -11.88 5.63
C HIS A 205 -11.56 -10.66 6.32
N CYS A 206 -11.73 -10.68 7.65
CA CYS A 206 -12.30 -9.55 8.39
C CYS A 206 -11.45 -8.27 8.30
N ASN A 207 -10.11 -8.37 8.25
CA ASN A 207 -9.24 -7.20 8.10
C ASN A 207 -9.48 -6.53 6.74
N ILE A 208 -9.50 -7.33 5.66
CA ILE A 208 -9.69 -6.85 4.28
C ILE A 208 -11.07 -6.23 4.10
N VAL A 209 -12.12 -6.93 4.56
CA VAL A 209 -13.50 -6.44 4.47
C VAL A 209 -13.65 -5.13 5.25
N HIS A 210 -13.12 -5.06 6.47
CA HIS A 210 -13.18 -3.85 7.29
C HIS A 210 -12.49 -2.66 6.60
N SER A 211 -11.26 -2.84 6.12
CA SER A 211 -10.52 -1.79 5.40
C SER A 211 -11.23 -1.32 4.15
N SER A 212 -11.78 -2.25 3.36
CA SER A 212 -12.55 -1.91 2.15
C SER A 212 -13.79 -1.10 2.49
N MET A 213 -14.51 -1.44 3.57
CA MET A 213 -15.65 -0.67 4.06
C MET A 213 -15.25 0.72 4.55
N VAL A 214 -14.12 0.85 5.23
CA VAL A 214 -13.55 2.15 5.64
C VAL A 214 -13.29 3.02 4.43
N PHE A 215 -12.58 2.51 3.40
CA PHE A 215 -12.32 3.28 2.18
C PHE A 215 -13.62 3.73 1.52
N VAL A 216 -14.56 2.81 1.30
CA VAL A 216 -15.85 3.12 0.65
C VAL A 216 -16.61 4.19 1.42
N SER A 217 -16.69 4.07 2.75
CA SER A 217 -17.46 5.01 3.59
C SER A 217 -16.78 6.37 3.70
N CYS A 218 -15.46 6.43 3.99
CA CYS A 218 -14.74 7.69 4.14
C CYS A 218 -14.59 8.46 2.84
N LEU A 219 -14.43 7.75 1.71
CA LEU A 219 -14.29 8.35 0.39
C LEU A 219 -15.63 8.48 -0.35
N GLN A 220 -16.72 8.01 0.25
CA GLN A 220 -18.06 8.05 -0.34
C GLN A 220 -18.07 7.45 -1.76
N LEU A 221 -17.50 6.24 -1.90
CA LEU A 221 -17.45 5.52 -3.15
C LEU A 221 -18.75 4.75 -3.41
N THR A 222 -19.11 4.66 -4.66
CA THR A 222 -20.32 3.99 -5.14
C THR A 222 -20.01 3.08 -6.33
N GLU A 223 -20.99 2.36 -6.82
CA GLU A 223 -20.86 1.52 -8.03
C GLU A 223 -20.60 2.32 -9.32
N ALA A 224 -20.84 3.63 -9.31
CA ALA A 224 -20.51 4.51 -10.43
C ALA A 224 -19.02 4.89 -10.47
N ASP A 225 -18.24 4.55 -9.43
CA ASP A 225 -16.84 4.94 -9.36
C ASP A 225 -15.92 4.04 -10.20
N ARG A 226 -14.89 4.68 -10.73
CA ARG A 226 -13.92 4.09 -11.64
C ARG A 226 -12.52 4.44 -11.16
N SER A 227 -11.71 3.42 -10.85
CA SER A 227 -10.35 3.61 -10.32
C SER A 227 -9.29 3.07 -11.27
N ILE A 228 -8.18 3.81 -11.45
CA ILE A 228 -6.97 3.26 -12.08
C ILE A 228 -6.03 2.68 -11.01
N ALA A 229 -5.76 1.40 -11.12
CA ALA A 229 -4.69 0.74 -10.40
C ALA A 229 -3.36 0.94 -11.15
N ALA A 230 -2.66 2.02 -10.84
CA ALA A 230 -1.36 2.36 -11.42
C ALA A 230 -0.18 1.99 -10.49
N VAL A 231 -0.47 1.67 -9.23
CA VAL A 231 0.49 1.13 -8.26
C VAL A 231 0.57 -0.39 -8.38
N PRO A 232 1.66 -1.05 -7.91
CA PRO A 232 1.76 -2.51 -7.96
C PRO A 232 0.58 -3.18 -7.23
N LEU A 233 -0.13 -4.09 -7.92
CA LEU A 233 -1.28 -4.80 -7.37
C LEU A 233 -0.93 -5.72 -6.21
N GLY A 234 0.31 -6.23 -6.17
CA GLY A 234 0.81 -7.09 -5.08
C GLY A 234 1.17 -6.34 -3.79
N HIS A 235 1.05 -5.01 -3.75
CA HIS A 235 1.25 -4.20 -2.56
C HIS A 235 -0.08 -3.94 -1.86
N VAL A 236 -0.08 -3.69 -0.53
CA VAL A 236 -1.31 -3.41 0.22
C VAL A 236 -2.14 -2.27 -0.38
N THR A 237 -1.50 -1.24 -0.92
CA THR A 237 -2.19 -0.15 -1.63
C THR A 237 -2.89 -0.65 -2.90
N GLY A 238 -2.23 -1.52 -3.67
CA GLY A 238 -2.82 -2.11 -4.88
C GLY A 238 -3.96 -3.06 -4.55
N VAL A 239 -3.73 -4.00 -3.64
CA VAL A 239 -4.73 -5.03 -3.35
C VAL A 239 -5.88 -4.50 -2.50
N VAL A 240 -5.63 -3.66 -1.48
CA VAL A 240 -6.70 -3.17 -0.59
C VAL A 240 -7.29 -1.85 -1.07
N ALA A 241 -6.49 -0.80 -1.24
CA ALA A 241 -7.03 0.51 -1.59
C ALA A 241 -7.57 0.59 -3.04
N ASN A 242 -7.15 -0.34 -3.93
CA ASN A 242 -7.70 -0.40 -5.28
C ASN A 242 -8.62 -1.62 -5.47
N ILE A 243 -8.08 -2.87 -5.49
CA ILE A 243 -8.88 -4.06 -5.86
C ILE A 243 -10.06 -4.25 -4.91
N THR A 244 -9.80 -4.48 -3.60
CA THR A 244 -10.89 -4.85 -2.69
C THR A 244 -11.82 -3.67 -2.36
N THR A 245 -11.34 -2.44 -2.45
CA THR A 245 -12.18 -1.24 -2.35
C THR A 245 -13.17 -1.16 -3.52
N MET A 246 -12.71 -1.39 -4.78
CA MET A 246 -13.60 -1.41 -5.94
C MET A 246 -14.58 -2.58 -5.90
N ILE A 247 -14.17 -3.75 -5.37
CA ILE A 247 -15.10 -4.85 -5.09
C ILE A 247 -16.19 -4.38 -4.11
N ARG A 248 -15.81 -3.74 -3.01
CA ARG A 248 -16.78 -3.35 -1.97
C ARG A 248 -17.80 -2.34 -2.48
N CYS A 249 -17.39 -1.35 -3.26
CA CYS A 249 -18.34 -0.38 -3.84
C CYS A 249 -19.09 -0.93 -5.07
N GLY A 250 -18.59 -1.97 -5.75
CA GLY A 250 -19.16 -2.50 -6.99
C GLY A 250 -18.78 -1.70 -8.23
N GLY A 251 -17.74 -0.86 -8.14
CA GLY A 251 -17.26 -0.01 -9.23
C GLY A 251 -16.27 -0.70 -10.16
N ALA A 252 -15.72 0.03 -11.13
CA ALA A 252 -14.81 -0.50 -12.14
C ALA A 252 -13.35 -0.28 -11.78
N LEU A 253 -12.54 -1.34 -11.87
CA LEU A 253 -11.08 -1.28 -11.73
C LEU A 253 -10.42 -1.26 -13.10
N ILE A 254 -9.74 -0.17 -13.45
CA ILE A 254 -8.91 -0.04 -14.65
C ILE A 254 -7.48 -0.41 -14.28
N ILE A 255 -6.96 -1.45 -14.89
CA ILE A 255 -5.62 -1.98 -14.59
C ILE A 255 -4.62 -1.36 -15.57
N MET A 256 -3.66 -0.62 -15.04
CA MET A 256 -2.56 -0.03 -15.80
C MET A 256 -1.31 -0.88 -15.62
N PRO A 257 -0.77 -1.53 -16.68
CA PRO A 257 0.38 -2.43 -16.55
C PRO A 257 1.62 -1.76 -15.97
N GLU A 258 1.96 -0.58 -16.48
CA GLU A 258 3.11 0.20 -16.04
C GLU A 258 2.73 1.68 -15.98
N PHE A 259 3.06 2.35 -14.88
CA PHE A 259 2.82 3.78 -14.76
C PHE A 259 3.76 4.58 -15.65
N LYS A 260 3.16 5.32 -16.58
CA LYS A 260 3.79 6.39 -17.38
C LYS A 260 2.83 7.58 -17.34
N ALA A 261 3.30 8.73 -16.88
CA ALA A 261 2.42 9.87 -16.55
C ALA A 261 1.53 10.30 -17.74
N ALA A 262 2.08 10.41 -18.96
CA ALA A 262 1.29 10.74 -20.14
C ALA A 262 0.20 9.68 -20.44
N ASN A 263 0.56 8.39 -20.33
CA ASN A 263 -0.40 7.30 -20.55
C ASN A 263 -1.47 7.28 -19.45
N TYR A 264 -1.09 7.60 -18.20
CA TYR A 264 -2.03 7.70 -17.09
C TYR A 264 -3.06 8.80 -17.34
N LEU A 265 -2.64 10.00 -17.72
CA LEU A 265 -3.55 11.13 -17.99
C LEU A 265 -4.51 10.81 -19.16
N LYS A 266 -3.98 10.23 -20.24
CA LYS A 266 -4.79 9.77 -21.38
C LYS A 266 -5.82 8.71 -20.94
N LEU A 267 -5.41 7.74 -20.13
CA LEU A 267 -6.28 6.68 -19.65
C LEU A 267 -7.33 7.24 -18.68
N ALA A 268 -6.94 8.16 -17.79
CA ALA A 268 -7.83 8.79 -16.82
C ALA A 268 -8.95 9.58 -17.51
N ALA A 269 -8.61 10.35 -18.54
CA ALA A 269 -9.60 11.07 -19.35
C ALA A 269 -10.51 10.12 -20.11
N ARG A 270 -9.93 9.14 -20.83
CA ARG A 270 -10.69 8.17 -21.66
C ARG A 270 -11.69 7.36 -20.83
N GLU A 271 -11.25 6.85 -19.69
CA GLU A 271 -12.06 5.98 -18.82
C GLU A 271 -12.88 6.78 -17.81
N ARG A 272 -12.81 8.13 -17.83
CA ARG A 272 -13.55 9.01 -16.91
C ARG A 272 -13.33 8.62 -15.44
N VAL A 273 -12.07 8.51 -15.06
CA VAL A 273 -11.67 8.08 -13.71
C VAL A 273 -12.22 9.03 -12.66
N THR A 274 -12.74 8.47 -11.57
CA THR A 274 -13.32 9.24 -10.46
C THR A 274 -12.49 9.17 -9.19
N TYR A 275 -11.73 8.10 -9.01
CA TYR A 275 -10.95 7.77 -7.83
C TYR A 275 -9.61 7.17 -8.19
N THR A 276 -8.58 7.48 -7.40
CA THR A 276 -7.29 6.79 -7.46
C THR A 276 -6.55 6.89 -6.12
N VAL A 277 -5.63 5.95 -5.87
CA VAL A 277 -4.62 6.06 -4.81
C VAL A 277 -3.24 5.89 -5.43
N MET A 278 -2.39 6.92 -5.27
CA MET A 278 -1.03 6.93 -5.81
C MET A 278 -0.05 7.51 -4.78
N VAL A 279 1.24 7.27 -5.00
CA VAL A 279 2.27 7.97 -4.23
C VAL A 279 2.45 9.41 -4.75
N PRO A 280 2.87 10.37 -3.90
CA PRO A 280 3.02 11.78 -4.31
C PRO A 280 3.88 12.01 -5.55
N ALA A 281 4.94 11.21 -5.73
CA ALA A 281 5.80 11.29 -6.91
C ALA A 281 5.05 11.07 -8.24
N MET A 282 4.03 10.20 -8.25
CA MET A 282 3.24 9.94 -9.46
C MET A 282 2.39 11.15 -9.84
N TYR A 283 1.80 11.84 -8.86
CA TYR A 283 1.09 13.11 -9.07
C TYR A 283 2.01 14.18 -9.64
N ASN A 284 3.23 14.31 -9.09
CA ASN A 284 4.23 15.25 -9.61
C ASN A 284 4.61 14.93 -11.05
N LEU A 285 4.82 13.67 -11.40
CA LEU A 285 5.12 13.27 -12.78
C LEU A 285 3.98 13.59 -13.74
N CYS A 286 2.71 13.49 -13.30
CA CYS A 286 1.57 13.93 -14.09
C CYS A 286 1.58 15.45 -14.31
N LEU A 287 1.82 16.24 -13.27
CA LEU A 287 1.88 17.70 -13.37
C LEU A 287 3.01 18.22 -14.25
N LEU A 288 4.06 17.44 -14.44
CA LEU A 288 5.20 17.77 -15.31
C LEU A 288 4.92 17.50 -16.80
N GLN A 289 3.79 16.87 -17.15
CA GLN A 289 3.45 16.64 -18.55
C GLN A 289 3.06 17.96 -19.23
N PRO A 290 3.68 18.29 -20.38
CA PRO A 290 3.44 19.58 -21.05
C PRO A 290 1.99 19.73 -21.56
N ASP A 291 1.33 18.62 -21.84
CA ASP A 291 -0.04 18.51 -22.36
C ASP A 291 -1.09 18.23 -21.28
N PHE A 292 -0.74 18.40 -19.99
CA PHE A 292 -1.65 18.12 -18.86
C PHE A 292 -3.02 18.79 -19.03
N ASP A 293 -3.04 20.05 -19.44
CA ASP A 293 -4.28 20.84 -19.57
C ASP A 293 -5.12 20.45 -20.80
N GLY A 294 -4.61 19.58 -21.66
CA GLY A 294 -5.32 19.01 -22.82
C GLY A 294 -6.22 17.82 -22.49
N TYR A 295 -6.14 17.29 -21.27
CA TYR A 295 -6.96 16.15 -20.85
C TYR A 295 -8.20 16.61 -20.06
N ASP A 296 -9.35 16.04 -20.40
CA ASP A 296 -10.55 16.20 -19.56
C ASP A 296 -10.48 15.29 -18.33
N LEU A 297 -10.08 15.87 -17.22
CA LEU A 297 -9.98 15.20 -15.91
C LEU A 297 -11.12 15.62 -14.96
N SER A 298 -12.18 16.22 -15.47
CA SER A 298 -13.30 16.76 -14.67
C SER A 298 -14.05 15.68 -13.86
N SER A 299 -14.00 14.42 -14.30
CA SER A 299 -14.57 13.29 -13.57
C SER A 299 -13.74 12.88 -12.33
N TRP A 300 -12.45 13.24 -12.26
CA TRP A 300 -11.56 12.83 -11.18
C TRP A 300 -11.84 13.62 -9.90
N ARG A 301 -12.67 13.07 -9.03
CA ARG A 301 -13.15 13.74 -7.81
C ARG A 301 -12.33 13.42 -6.55
N ILE A 302 -11.64 12.25 -6.50
CA ILE A 302 -10.86 11.82 -5.33
C ILE A 302 -9.47 11.38 -5.76
N GLY A 303 -8.46 12.05 -5.19
CA GLY A 303 -7.05 11.70 -5.30
C GLY A 303 -6.49 11.27 -3.94
N GLY A 304 -6.58 9.99 -3.63
CA GLY A 304 -5.90 9.42 -2.46
C GLY A 304 -4.39 9.41 -2.66
N PHE A 305 -3.64 9.75 -1.63
CA PHE A 305 -2.18 9.64 -1.65
C PHE A 305 -1.65 9.11 -0.32
N GLY A 306 -0.52 8.42 -0.36
CA GLY A 306 0.09 7.87 0.85
C GLY A 306 1.47 7.30 0.58
N GLY A 307 2.08 6.69 1.61
CA GLY A 307 3.42 6.11 1.53
C GLY A 307 4.56 7.14 1.62
N ALA A 308 4.27 8.42 1.41
CA ALA A 308 5.18 9.56 1.60
C ALA A 308 4.37 10.85 1.80
N PRO A 309 4.94 11.91 2.42
CA PRO A 309 4.34 13.23 2.45
C PRO A 309 4.19 13.81 1.03
N MET A 310 3.09 14.51 0.78
CA MET A 310 2.91 15.27 -0.47
C MET A 310 3.35 16.71 -0.28
N PRO A 311 4.25 17.23 -1.15
CA PRO A 311 4.67 18.63 -1.06
C PRO A 311 3.49 19.60 -1.23
N VAL A 312 3.48 20.67 -0.43
CA VAL A 312 2.45 21.72 -0.46
C VAL A 312 2.22 22.26 -1.87
N ALA A 313 3.32 22.57 -2.58
CA ALA A 313 3.27 23.06 -3.94
C ALA A 313 2.60 22.09 -4.93
N THR A 314 2.66 20.77 -4.67
CA THR A 314 1.96 19.75 -5.47
C THR A 314 0.46 19.81 -5.23
N ILE A 315 0.06 19.94 -3.95
CA ILE A 315 -1.36 20.08 -3.55
C ILE A 315 -1.97 21.32 -4.21
N GLU A 316 -1.28 22.45 -4.11
CA GLU A 316 -1.74 23.72 -4.69
C GLU A 316 -1.89 23.65 -6.21
N LYS A 317 -0.89 23.07 -6.90
CA LYS A 317 -0.93 22.90 -8.36
C LYS A 317 -2.07 21.98 -8.81
N LEU A 318 -2.27 20.86 -8.12
CA LEU A 318 -3.38 19.93 -8.43
C LEU A 318 -4.73 20.60 -8.21
N LYS A 319 -4.90 21.34 -7.12
CA LYS A 319 -6.10 22.11 -6.85
C LYS A 319 -6.41 23.16 -7.92
N ALA A 320 -5.38 23.85 -8.40
CA ALA A 320 -5.54 24.87 -9.47
C ALA A 320 -5.93 24.22 -10.81
N LYS A 321 -5.35 23.06 -11.14
CA LYS A 321 -5.58 22.39 -12.43
C LYS A 321 -6.84 21.50 -12.46
N ILE A 322 -7.22 20.93 -11.33
CA ILE A 322 -8.43 20.09 -11.18
C ILE A 322 -9.20 20.59 -9.96
N PRO A 323 -9.98 21.67 -10.08
CA PRO A 323 -10.65 22.30 -8.92
C PRO A 323 -11.61 21.39 -8.15
N GLY A 324 -12.19 20.39 -8.83
CA GLY A 324 -13.08 19.39 -8.21
C GLY A 324 -12.37 18.25 -7.46
N LEU A 325 -11.05 18.15 -7.56
CA LEU A 325 -10.27 17.06 -6.97
C LEU A 325 -10.10 17.25 -5.46
N LYS A 326 -10.63 16.34 -4.68
CA LYS A 326 -10.36 16.23 -3.24
C LYS A 326 -9.12 15.36 -3.03
N LEU A 327 -8.04 15.98 -2.57
CA LEU A 327 -6.82 15.26 -2.21
C LEU A 327 -6.94 14.74 -0.77
N MET A 328 -6.73 13.45 -0.57
CA MET A 328 -6.93 12.78 0.72
C MET A 328 -5.69 11.98 1.09
N ASN A 329 -4.99 12.37 2.16
CA ASN A 329 -3.88 11.58 2.67
C ASN A 329 -4.40 10.31 3.32
N CYS A 330 -3.83 9.15 2.95
CA CYS A 330 -4.17 7.83 3.47
C CYS A 330 -2.90 7.22 4.09
N TYR A 331 -2.75 7.33 5.40
CA TYR A 331 -1.63 6.72 6.13
C TYR A 331 -2.02 5.34 6.63
N GLY A 332 -1.11 4.40 6.49
CA GLY A 332 -1.25 3.04 6.98
C GLY A 332 -0.09 2.15 6.54
N ALA A 333 -0.17 0.90 6.90
CA ALA A 333 0.84 -0.11 6.63
C ALA A 333 0.19 -1.43 6.20
N THR A 334 1.00 -2.40 5.80
CA THR A 334 0.52 -3.77 5.53
C THR A 334 -0.08 -4.38 6.79
N GLU A 335 0.52 -4.13 7.94
CA GLU A 335 0.09 -4.62 9.25
C GLU A 335 -1.26 -4.04 9.72
N THR A 336 -1.67 -2.92 9.16
CA THR A 336 -3.00 -2.33 9.41
C THR A 336 -3.98 -2.59 8.27
N THR A 337 -3.59 -3.43 7.30
CA THR A 337 -4.39 -3.71 6.09
C THR A 337 -4.85 -2.43 5.37
N SER A 338 -4.09 -1.33 5.52
CA SER A 338 -4.36 0.02 5.00
C SER A 338 -5.87 0.38 4.88
N PRO A 339 -6.36 1.57 5.28
CA PRO A 339 -5.65 2.66 5.95
C PRO A 339 -5.80 2.61 7.48
N SER A 340 -4.97 3.39 8.19
CA SER A 340 -5.14 3.67 9.63
C SER A 340 -5.74 5.05 9.85
N THR A 341 -5.33 6.03 9.05
CA THR A 341 -5.94 7.36 8.99
C THR A 341 -6.30 7.74 7.56
N ILE A 342 -7.28 8.60 7.43
CA ILE A 342 -7.61 9.29 6.19
C ILE A 342 -7.77 10.78 6.51
N MET A 343 -7.20 11.65 5.69
CA MET A 343 -7.46 13.10 5.76
C MET A 343 -8.77 13.42 5.04
N PRO A 344 -9.79 13.96 5.71
CA PRO A 344 -10.98 14.47 5.02
C PRO A 344 -10.59 15.52 3.98
N GLY A 345 -11.08 15.38 2.74
CA GLY A 345 -10.59 16.17 1.60
C GLY A 345 -10.77 17.67 1.76
N GLU A 346 -11.78 18.09 2.53
CA GLU A 346 -12.06 19.48 2.87
C GLU A 346 -11.01 20.07 3.81
N LEU A 347 -10.37 19.24 4.63
CA LEU A 347 -9.42 19.66 5.67
C LEU A 347 -7.95 19.55 5.22
N THR A 348 -7.67 18.96 4.05
CA THR A 348 -6.30 18.77 3.56
C THR A 348 -5.49 20.07 3.48
N ALA A 349 -6.12 21.19 3.13
CA ALA A 349 -5.42 22.45 3.01
C ALA A 349 -5.10 23.12 4.36
N SER A 350 -5.93 22.90 5.38
CA SER A 350 -5.74 23.47 6.72
C SER A 350 -4.88 22.59 7.65
N HIS A 351 -4.72 21.29 7.31
CA HIS A 351 -3.99 20.31 8.11
C HIS A 351 -2.94 19.57 7.26
N ILE A 352 -2.16 20.34 6.51
CA ILE A 352 -1.23 19.84 5.52
C ILE A 352 -0.07 19.03 6.13
N ASP A 353 0.22 19.27 7.40
CA ASP A 353 1.22 18.59 8.24
C ASP A 353 0.70 17.29 8.88
N SER A 354 -0.58 16.98 8.70
CA SER A 354 -1.23 15.81 9.28
C SER A 354 -1.49 14.71 8.23
N VAL A 355 -1.48 13.47 8.69
CA VAL A 355 -1.93 12.31 7.90
C VAL A 355 -3.44 12.05 8.03
N GLY A 356 -4.15 12.89 8.76
CA GLY A 356 -5.61 12.86 8.91
C GLY A 356 -6.09 12.33 10.26
N LEU A 357 -7.37 11.98 10.26
CA LEU A 357 -8.06 11.44 11.43
C LEU A 357 -7.97 9.91 11.45
N PRO A 358 -7.96 9.27 12.63
CA PRO A 358 -8.12 7.83 12.72
C PRO A 358 -9.35 7.37 11.94
N CYS A 359 -9.20 6.28 11.19
CA CYS A 359 -10.30 5.68 10.46
C CYS A 359 -11.42 5.24 11.41
N PRO A 360 -12.69 5.14 10.95
CA PRO A 360 -13.77 4.63 11.75
C PRO A 360 -13.42 3.29 12.42
N GLY A 361 -13.58 3.25 13.75
CA GLY A 361 -13.21 2.09 14.56
C GLY A 361 -11.73 1.93 14.87
N ALA A 362 -10.86 2.80 14.38
CA ALA A 362 -9.44 2.80 14.74
C ALA A 362 -9.18 3.66 15.98
N ARG A 363 -8.26 3.20 16.83
CA ARG A 363 -7.64 3.96 17.92
C ARG A 363 -6.14 4.11 17.64
N ILE A 364 -5.65 5.34 17.68
CA ILE A 364 -4.23 5.65 17.51
C ILE A 364 -3.79 6.46 18.72
N ILE A 365 -2.70 6.05 19.36
CA ILE A 365 -2.14 6.71 20.53
C ILE A 365 -0.65 6.96 20.31
N ALA A 366 -0.12 8.04 20.88
CA ALA A 366 1.31 8.27 20.97
C ALA A 366 1.83 7.66 22.27
N MET A 367 2.74 6.70 22.19
CA MET A 367 3.29 5.96 23.31
C MET A 367 4.69 6.46 23.66
N GLY A 368 4.91 6.80 24.91
CA GLY A 368 6.22 7.17 25.46
C GLY A 368 7.12 5.96 25.65
N SER A 369 8.42 6.22 25.77
CA SER A 369 9.44 5.18 26.01
C SER A 369 9.29 4.49 27.38
N ASP A 370 8.52 5.07 28.28
CA ASP A 370 8.17 4.51 29.60
C ASP A 370 6.93 3.59 29.54
N GLY A 371 6.35 3.38 28.34
CA GLY A 371 5.18 2.54 28.15
C GLY A 371 3.86 3.21 28.57
N ARG A 372 3.81 4.54 28.60
CA ARG A 372 2.61 5.31 28.93
C ARG A 372 2.12 6.10 27.72
N GLU A 373 0.81 6.23 27.59
CA GLU A 373 0.19 7.12 26.60
C GLU A 373 0.56 8.57 26.93
N LEU A 374 1.01 9.30 25.92
CA LEU A 374 1.42 10.69 26.04
C LEU A 374 0.21 11.63 25.91
N PRO A 375 0.26 12.81 26.54
CA PRO A 375 -0.73 13.87 26.34
C PRO A 375 -0.88 14.27 24.86
N PRO A 376 -2.04 14.83 24.46
CA PRO A 376 -2.25 15.31 23.11
C PRO A 376 -1.17 16.29 22.64
N GLY A 377 -0.65 16.06 21.45
CA GLY A 377 0.40 16.86 20.81
C GLY A 377 1.83 16.45 21.15
N GLU A 378 2.04 15.64 22.18
CA GLU A 378 3.38 15.12 22.49
C GLU A 378 3.79 14.00 21.51
N ILE A 379 5.10 13.91 21.26
CA ILE A 379 5.68 13.00 20.26
C ILE A 379 6.09 11.69 20.94
N GLY A 380 5.49 10.60 20.46
CA GLY A 380 5.82 9.23 20.84
C GLY A 380 5.75 8.27 19.66
N GLU A 381 5.92 6.98 19.92
CA GLU A 381 5.65 5.95 18.93
C GLU A 381 4.13 5.83 18.71
N LEU A 382 3.69 5.85 17.45
CA LEU A 382 2.26 5.65 17.14
C LEU A 382 1.89 4.18 17.28
N TRP A 383 1.01 3.87 18.21
CA TRP A 383 0.43 2.54 18.37
C TRP A 383 -1.00 2.54 17.82
N ILE A 384 -1.30 1.54 17.01
CA ILE A 384 -2.53 1.49 16.20
C ILE A 384 -3.34 0.24 16.52
N GLN A 385 -4.61 0.41 16.89
CA GLN A 385 -5.59 -0.66 17.11
C GLN A 385 -6.80 -0.45 16.20
N SER A 386 -7.25 -1.51 15.52
CA SER A 386 -8.45 -1.52 14.67
C SER A 386 -8.83 -2.95 14.33
N ALA A 387 -10.04 -3.17 13.84
CA ALA A 387 -10.44 -4.42 13.21
C ALA A 387 -9.67 -4.73 11.92
N SER A 388 -9.00 -3.74 11.33
CA SER A 388 -8.10 -3.91 10.17
C SER A 388 -6.69 -4.35 10.54
N VAL A 389 -6.27 -4.25 11.81
CA VAL A 389 -4.94 -4.68 12.27
C VAL A 389 -4.84 -6.20 12.22
N ILE A 390 -3.80 -6.71 11.56
CA ILE A 390 -3.57 -8.15 11.39
C ILE A 390 -3.39 -8.89 12.71
N LYS A 391 -3.56 -10.21 12.69
CA LYS A 391 -3.33 -11.06 13.88
C LYS A 391 -1.85 -11.31 14.19
N GLY A 392 -0.96 -11.08 13.21
CA GLY A 392 0.48 -11.30 13.39
C GLY A 392 1.18 -11.67 12.07
N TYR A 393 2.40 -12.17 12.21
CA TYR A 393 3.25 -12.58 11.10
C TYR A 393 3.28 -14.10 10.96
N TRP A 394 3.19 -14.56 9.71
CA TRP A 394 3.25 -15.97 9.35
C TRP A 394 4.55 -16.63 9.84
N ASN A 395 4.44 -17.80 10.45
CA ASN A 395 5.56 -18.57 11.00
C ASN A 395 6.55 -17.76 11.88
N ASN A 396 6.15 -16.59 12.41
CA ASN A 396 7.03 -15.76 13.19
C ASN A 396 6.39 -15.24 14.49
N PRO A 397 6.15 -16.14 15.48
CA PRO A 397 5.55 -15.78 16.76
C PRO A 397 6.40 -14.78 17.56
N LYS A 398 7.74 -14.83 17.42
CA LYS A 398 8.62 -13.87 18.08
C LYS A 398 8.40 -12.46 17.56
N ALA A 399 8.44 -12.26 16.25
CA ALA A 399 8.19 -10.95 15.65
C ALA A 399 6.76 -10.46 15.94
N THR A 400 5.78 -11.38 16.02
CA THR A 400 4.41 -11.04 16.42
C THR A 400 4.39 -10.51 17.85
N ALA A 401 4.98 -11.22 18.81
CA ALA A 401 5.03 -10.79 20.22
C ALA A 401 5.76 -9.44 20.41
N GLU A 402 6.81 -9.18 19.61
CA GLU A 402 7.57 -7.93 19.66
C GLU A 402 6.82 -6.74 19.02
N SER A 403 5.91 -6.99 18.08
CA SER A 403 5.25 -5.94 17.29
C SER A 403 3.83 -5.63 17.71
N PHE A 404 3.24 -6.41 18.63
CA PHE A 404 1.86 -6.23 19.07
C PHE A 404 1.74 -6.30 20.59
N THR A 405 0.94 -5.41 21.18
CA THR A 405 0.59 -5.40 22.60
C THR A 405 -0.92 -5.16 22.75
N SER A 406 -1.64 -6.10 23.35
CA SER A 406 -3.10 -5.98 23.58
C SER A 406 -3.89 -5.53 22.36
N GLY A 407 -3.52 -6.05 21.17
CA GLY A 407 -4.14 -5.72 19.89
C GLY A 407 -3.72 -4.39 19.29
N PHE A 408 -2.85 -3.61 19.93
CA PHE A 408 -2.17 -2.49 19.31
C PHE A 408 -0.94 -2.98 18.52
N TRP A 409 -0.81 -2.53 17.29
CA TRP A 409 0.39 -2.69 16.49
C TRP A 409 1.35 -1.52 16.74
N HIS A 410 2.61 -1.83 17.00
CA HIS A 410 3.69 -0.86 17.15
C HIS A 410 4.16 -0.47 15.75
N SER A 411 3.86 0.76 15.34
CA SER A 411 4.12 1.18 13.96
C SER A 411 5.62 1.38 13.67
N GLY A 412 6.41 1.68 14.69
CA GLY A 412 7.77 2.18 14.55
C GLY A 412 7.83 3.58 13.92
N ASP A 413 6.70 4.27 13.80
CA ASP A 413 6.61 5.65 13.36
C ASP A 413 6.52 6.58 14.58
N LEU A 414 7.35 7.62 14.60
CA LEU A 414 7.25 8.70 15.59
C LEU A 414 6.23 9.71 15.11
N GLY A 415 5.29 10.05 15.99
CA GLY A 415 4.20 10.95 15.67
C GLY A 415 3.52 11.51 16.90
N SER A 416 2.48 12.28 16.69
CA SER A 416 1.61 12.80 17.74
C SER A 416 0.16 12.72 17.32
N VAL A 417 -0.72 12.74 18.31
CA VAL A 417 -2.17 12.90 18.12
C VAL A 417 -2.57 14.16 18.86
N ASP A 418 -3.16 15.13 18.18
CA ASP A 418 -3.55 16.38 18.84
C ASP A 418 -4.91 16.28 19.54
N ALA A 419 -5.31 17.37 20.21
CA ALA A 419 -6.57 17.42 20.95
C ALA A 419 -7.82 17.31 20.06
N GLU A 420 -7.71 17.59 18.77
CA GLU A 420 -8.78 17.45 17.78
C GLU A 420 -8.80 16.05 17.15
N GLY A 421 -7.79 15.22 17.44
CA GLY A 421 -7.64 13.86 16.96
C GLY A 421 -6.83 13.73 15.66
N PHE A 422 -6.24 14.81 15.14
CA PHE A 422 -5.38 14.73 13.96
C PHE A 422 -4.05 14.06 14.29
N VAL A 423 -3.68 13.11 13.45
CA VAL A 423 -2.44 12.35 13.59
C VAL A 423 -1.36 12.99 12.72
N ARG A 424 -0.18 13.24 13.30
CA ARG A 424 1.03 13.67 12.59
C ARG A 424 2.08 12.58 12.66
N VAL A 425 2.72 12.32 11.52
CA VAL A 425 3.85 11.40 11.42
C VAL A 425 5.10 12.21 11.10
N PHE A 426 6.09 12.15 11.97
CA PHE A 426 7.31 12.95 11.82
C PHE A 426 8.43 12.16 11.14
N ASP A 427 8.66 10.91 11.57
CA ASP A 427 9.70 10.05 10.99
C ASP A 427 9.51 8.58 11.42
N ARG A 428 10.32 7.70 10.82
CA ARG A 428 10.57 6.37 11.37
C ARG A 428 11.49 6.46 12.58
N GLN A 429 11.19 5.78 13.66
CA GLN A 429 12.02 5.76 14.87
C GLN A 429 13.49 5.44 14.56
N LYS A 430 13.74 4.52 13.61
CA LYS A 430 15.08 4.11 13.15
C LYS A 430 15.77 5.08 12.19
N ASP A 431 15.07 6.02 11.62
CA ASP A 431 15.57 7.00 10.63
C ASP A 431 15.74 8.40 11.25
N MET A 432 15.18 8.62 12.44
CA MET A 432 15.39 9.83 13.23
C MET A 432 16.87 9.96 13.59
N ILE A 433 17.43 11.13 13.41
CA ILE A 433 18.85 11.44 13.68
C ILE A 433 18.95 12.09 15.07
N ASN A 434 19.80 11.52 15.93
CA ASN A 434 20.08 12.07 17.26
C ASN A 434 21.42 12.81 17.28
N ARG A 435 21.39 14.09 16.95
CA ARG A 435 22.58 14.95 16.90
C ARG A 435 22.81 15.64 18.24
N GLY A 436 23.67 15.05 19.07
CA GLY A 436 24.01 15.65 20.36
C GLY A 436 22.82 15.82 21.31
N GLY A 437 21.82 14.93 21.26
CA GLY A 437 20.57 15.03 22.02
C GLY A 437 19.44 15.75 21.29
N LEU A 438 19.72 16.45 20.19
CA LEU A 438 18.70 17.08 19.37
C LEU A 438 18.14 16.06 18.37
N LYS A 439 16.83 15.87 18.40
CA LYS A 439 16.11 14.96 17.49
C LYS A 439 15.82 15.67 16.16
N ILE A 440 16.30 15.08 15.07
CA ILE A 440 16.09 15.61 13.72
C ILE A 440 15.31 14.56 12.92
N TYR A 441 14.18 14.96 12.41
CA TYR A 441 13.32 14.11 11.58
C TYR A 441 13.74 14.21 10.12
N SER A 442 14.16 13.07 9.56
CA SER A 442 14.69 13.03 8.19
C SER A 442 13.65 13.51 7.18
N ALA A 443 12.37 13.20 7.39
CA ALA A 443 11.27 13.61 6.52
C ALA A 443 11.07 15.13 6.48
N GLU A 444 11.33 15.85 7.56
CA GLU A 444 11.24 17.32 7.60
C GLU A 444 12.28 17.95 6.67
N VAL A 445 13.52 17.48 6.73
CA VAL A 445 14.62 17.99 5.89
C VAL A 445 14.39 17.60 4.43
N GLU A 446 13.93 16.38 4.16
CA GLU A 446 13.56 15.90 2.82
C GLU A 446 12.45 16.76 2.21
N SER A 447 11.44 17.14 2.99
CA SER A 447 10.34 18.00 2.54
C SER A 447 10.83 19.40 2.14
N VAL A 448 11.76 19.97 2.90
CA VAL A 448 12.35 21.28 2.57
C VAL A 448 13.18 21.21 1.29
N LEU A 449 14.00 20.16 1.12
CA LEU A 449 14.79 19.95 -0.09
C LEU A 449 13.91 19.72 -1.33
N ALA A 450 12.80 18.99 -1.18
CA ALA A 450 11.84 18.77 -2.26
C ALA A 450 11.18 20.05 -2.80
N GLY A 451 11.16 21.13 -2.00
CA GLY A 451 10.70 22.46 -2.43
C GLY A 451 11.69 23.18 -3.35
N HIS A 452 12.94 22.73 -3.46
CA HIS A 452 13.93 23.38 -4.31
C HIS A 452 13.74 23.02 -5.79
N PRO A 453 13.76 24.00 -6.74
CA PRO A 453 13.46 23.74 -8.15
C PRO A 453 14.35 22.71 -8.84
N ALA A 454 15.63 22.61 -8.44
CA ALA A 454 16.59 21.66 -9.02
C ALA A 454 16.46 20.24 -8.45
N VAL A 455 15.80 20.04 -7.30
CA VAL A 455 15.71 18.74 -6.63
C VAL A 455 14.62 17.88 -7.25
N VAL A 456 14.94 16.64 -7.54
CA VAL A 456 14.01 15.59 -7.99
C VAL A 456 13.53 14.78 -6.80
N GLU A 457 14.50 14.31 -6.01
CA GLU A 457 14.26 13.56 -4.77
C GLU A 457 15.46 13.69 -3.82
N SER A 458 15.24 13.39 -2.55
CA SER A 458 16.32 13.37 -1.57
C SER A 458 16.09 12.28 -0.52
N ALA A 459 17.16 11.84 0.12
CA ALA A 459 17.13 10.99 1.30
C ALA A 459 18.08 11.55 2.35
N ILE A 460 17.56 11.71 3.56
CA ILE A 460 18.35 12.15 4.71
C ILE A 460 18.70 10.94 5.56
N ILE A 461 19.97 10.79 5.88
CA ILE A 461 20.50 9.69 6.69
C ILE A 461 21.41 10.22 7.80
N ALA A 462 21.50 9.45 8.87
CA ALA A 462 22.49 9.68 9.91
C ALA A 462 23.88 9.27 9.42
N ARG A 463 24.91 10.05 9.74
CA ARG A 463 26.33 9.64 9.70
C ARG A 463 26.90 9.66 11.10
N ALA A 464 27.69 8.66 11.45
CA ALA A 464 28.35 8.59 12.73
C ALA A 464 29.28 9.80 12.96
N CYS A 465 29.24 10.37 14.16
CA CYS A 465 30.06 11.49 14.57
C CYS A 465 30.64 11.23 15.97
N PRO A 466 31.96 11.25 16.14
CA PRO A 466 32.60 10.99 17.45
C PRO A 466 32.21 11.99 18.55
N VAL A 467 31.78 13.20 18.18
CA VAL A 467 31.45 14.27 19.13
C VAL A 467 29.94 14.37 19.38
N LEU A 468 29.14 14.27 18.34
CA LEU A 468 27.70 14.50 18.41
C LEU A 468 26.88 13.20 18.37
N GLY A 469 27.50 12.04 18.29
CA GLY A 469 26.85 10.76 18.05
C GLY A 469 26.51 10.61 16.57
N GLU A 470 25.64 11.47 16.06
CA GLU A 470 25.20 11.46 14.66
C GLU A 470 25.25 12.86 14.04
N ARG A 471 25.36 12.92 12.71
CA ARG A 471 25.25 14.11 11.86
C ARG A 471 24.26 13.90 10.73
N VAL A 472 23.72 15.00 10.23
CA VAL A 472 22.79 15.00 9.11
C VAL A 472 23.55 14.93 7.79
N HIS A 473 23.29 13.90 7.00
CA HIS A 473 23.81 13.75 5.64
C HIS A 473 22.66 13.66 4.64
N ALA A 474 22.71 14.45 3.55
CA ALA A 474 21.73 14.43 2.48
C ALA A 474 22.29 13.71 1.25
N VAL A 475 21.50 12.82 0.66
CA VAL A 475 21.72 12.31 -0.71
C VAL A 475 20.63 12.92 -1.58
N VAL A 476 21.03 13.71 -2.58
CA VAL A 476 20.10 14.53 -3.37
C VAL A 476 20.22 14.19 -4.85
N VAL A 477 19.10 13.84 -5.46
CA VAL A 477 19.00 13.66 -6.92
C VAL A 477 18.52 14.96 -7.53
N THR A 478 19.25 15.46 -8.52
CA THR A 478 18.95 16.76 -9.13
C THR A 478 18.72 16.63 -10.63
N ARG A 479 17.86 17.51 -11.17
CA ARG A 479 17.57 17.58 -12.62
C ARG A 479 18.49 18.52 -13.40
N SER A 480 19.23 19.35 -12.67
CA SER A 480 20.20 20.31 -13.21
C SER A 480 21.36 20.45 -12.25
N SER A 481 22.50 20.93 -12.73
CA SER A 481 23.64 21.21 -11.87
C SER A 481 23.27 22.25 -10.81
N VAL A 482 23.54 21.94 -9.55
CA VAL A 482 23.33 22.81 -8.39
C VAL A 482 24.46 22.55 -7.40
N ALA A 483 24.94 23.60 -6.75
CA ALA A 483 25.99 23.47 -5.75
C ALA A 483 25.42 22.99 -4.40
N ASP A 484 26.19 22.22 -3.63
CA ASP A 484 25.80 21.80 -2.28
C ASP A 484 25.59 22.99 -1.34
N THR A 485 26.39 24.05 -1.53
CA THR A 485 26.26 25.32 -0.79
C THR A 485 24.92 26.02 -1.04
N GLU A 486 24.36 25.94 -2.25
CA GLU A 486 23.06 26.49 -2.59
C GLU A 486 21.93 25.72 -1.90
N LEU A 487 21.97 24.38 -1.95
CA LEU A 487 20.99 23.53 -1.27
C LEU A 487 21.06 23.67 0.26
N ARG A 488 22.25 23.83 0.81
CA ARG A 488 22.43 24.08 2.26
C ARG A 488 21.90 25.46 2.65
N ALA A 489 22.14 26.50 1.86
CA ALA A 489 21.57 27.82 2.08
C ALA A 489 20.03 27.79 2.03
N TRP A 490 19.45 27.07 1.04
CA TRP A 490 18.02 26.83 0.95
C TRP A 490 17.43 26.19 2.22
N CYS A 491 18.13 25.19 2.77
CA CYS A 491 17.77 24.56 4.04
C CYS A 491 17.90 25.53 5.22
N ALA A 492 19.00 26.27 5.30
CA ALA A 492 19.28 27.17 6.41
C ALA A 492 18.28 28.34 6.52
N GLU A 493 17.67 28.77 5.42
CA GLU A 493 16.61 29.78 5.43
C GLU A 493 15.27 29.23 5.98
N ARG A 494 15.10 27.91 6.07
CA ARG A 494 13.82 27.25 6.34
C ARG A 494 13.83 26.30 7.53
N LEU A 495 15.01 25.92 8.01
CA LEU A 495 15.22 24.98 9.11
C LEU A 495 16.11 25.61 10.19
N SER A 496 15.96 25.11 11.42
CA SER A 496 16.92 25.41 12.47
C SER A 496 18.32 24.91 12.05
N ASP A 497 19.36 25.62 12.46
CA ASP A 497 20.76 25.40 12.08
C ASP A 497 21.23 23.95 12.28
N TYR A 498 20.83 23.31 13.38
CA TYR A 498 21.21 21.93 13.70
C TYR A 498 20.57 20.87 12.79
N LYS A 499 19.50 21.24 12.06
CA LYS A 499 18.80 20.37 11.08
C LYS A 499 19.38 20.47 9.67
N VAL A 500 20.15 21.52 9.39
CA VAL A 500 20.77 21.72 8.07
C VAL A 500 21.77 20.61 7.80
N PRO A 501 21.69 19.91 6.64
CA PRO A 501 22.66 18.87 6.31
C PRO A 501 24.09 19.39 6.35
N GLU A 502 24.96 18.74 7.13
CA GLU A 502 26.37 19.12 7.24
C GLU A 502 27.17 18.67 6.02
N THR A 503 26.74 17.58 5.41
CA THR A 503 27.35 17.05 4.20
C THR A 503 26.26 16.61 3.21
N MET A 504 26.55 16.73 1.90
CA MET A 504 25.65 16.32 0.82
C MET A 504 26.38 15.49 -0.22
N ALA A 505 25.70 14.47 -0.75
CA ALA A 505 26.06 13.77 -1.97
C ALA A 505 25.01 14.11 -3.03
N ILE A 506 25.44 14.77 -4.10
CA ILE A 506 24.57 15.13 -5.24
C ILE A 506 24.81 14.14 -6.36
N THR A 507 23.74 13.57 -6.89
CA THR A 507 23.80 12.57 -7.95
C THR A 507 22.71 12.83 -9.01
N ALA A 508 22.93 12.33 -10.22
CA ALA A 508 21.91 12.24 -11.25
C ALA A 508 21.21 10.86 -11.23
N ASP A 509 21.82 9.88 -10.57
CA ASP A 509 21.27 8.53 -10.49
C ASP A 509 20.13 8.45 -9.48
N PRO A 510 19.06 7.69 -9.78
CA PRO A 510 17.95 7.47 -8.85
C PRO A 510 18.42 6.84 -7.54
N LEU A 511 17.75 7.20 -6.43
CA LEU A 511 18.01 6.58 -5.13
C LEU A 511 17.69 5.07 -5.14
N PRO A 512 18.46 4.24 -4.42
CA PRO A 512 18.19 2.81 -4.34
C PRO A 512 16.83 2.55 -3.68
N ARG A 513 16.05 1.65 -4.28
CA ARG A 513 14.69 1.35 -3.84
C ARG A 513 14.46 -0.15 -3.70
N ASN A 514 13.58 -0.52 -2.79
CA ASN A 514 13.07 -1.89 -2.74
C ASN A 514 12.09 -2.17 -3.89
N ALA A 515 11.64 -3.43 -3.98
CA ALA A 515 10.67 -3.87 -4.98
C ALA A 515 9.36 -3.04 -5.00
N ASN A 516 9.00 -2.44 -3.87
CA ASN A 516 7.79 -1.62 -3.70
C ASN A 516 8.04 -0.12 -3.97
N GLY A 517 9.25 0.25 -4.45
CA GLY A 517 9.60 1.63 -4.78
C GLY A 517 10.02 2.50 -3.59
N LYS A 518 10.11 1.95 -2.38
CA LYS A 518 10.56 2.68 -1.18
C LYS A 518 12.08 2.83 -1.17
N VAL A 519 12.57 4.04 -0.88
CA VAL A 519 14.01 4.33 -0.75
C VAL A 519 14.64 3.48 0.36
N LEU A 520 15.76 2.86 0.05
CA LEU A 520 16.53 2.00 0.95
C LEU A 520 17.62 2.81 1.69
N LYS A 521 17.23 3.60 2.70
CA LYS A 521 18.17 4.41 3.51
C LYS A 521 19.31 3.58 4.12
N ARG A 522 19.05 2.32 4.48
CA ARG A 522 20.10 1.41 4.97
C ARG A 522 21.19 1.19 3.91
N GLN A 523 20.81 0.91 2.67
CA GLN A 523 21.76 0.73 1.57
C GLN A 523 22.55 2.02 1.30
N LEU A 524 21.92 3.18 1.42
CA LEU A 524 22.62 4.47 1.30
C LEU A 524 23.65 4.65 2.40
N ARG A 525 23.36 4.27 3.66
CA ARG A 525 24.33 4.29 4.77
C ARG A 525 25.52 3.36 4.48
N GLU A 526 25.25 2.14 4.02
CA GLU A 526 26.28 1.15 3.67
C GLU A 526 27.19 1.63 2.53
N LEU A 527 26.62 2.20 1.46
CA LEU A 527 27.36 2.71 0.30
C LEU A 527 28.25 3.92 0.63
N LEU A 528 27.83 4.75 1.57
CA LEU A 528 28.52 5.98 1.93
C LEU A 528 29.41 5.82 3.17
N GLY A 529 29.50 4.60 3.73
CA GLY A 529 30.28 4.34 4.95
C GLY A 529 29.76 5.15 6.15
N ALA A 530 28.46 5.35 6.22
CA ALA A 530 27.80 6.18 7.21
C ALA A 530 27.25 5.35 8.37
#